data_c3344d313c092acaedc32841b8984afa
#
_entry.id   c3344d313c092acaedc32841b8984afa
#
_cell.length_a   1.000
_cell.length_b   1.000
_cell.length_c   1.000
_cell.angle_alpha   90.00
_cell.angle_beta   90.00
_cell.angle_gamma   90.00
#
_symmetry.space_group_name_H-M   'P 1'
#
loop_
_entity.id
_entity.type
_entity.pdbx_description
1 polymer ?
#
loop_
_entity_poly.entity_id
_entity_poly.type
_entity_poly.pdbx_seq_one_letter_code
_entity_poly.pdbx_strand_id
1 'polypeptide(L)'
;MNVTASQIRQDLNNFGGFGQQGYGYNVEYLYNEMGKILGLDKTNNIIIVGAGNLGQALANNQDFDSNGFKIIGLFDVNPRLIGMTVRGVEVYDIDMLETFLKEHEVMIAALTLPKSKATKVAEQLVDLGIKALWNFAPVDLHFPEEILVENVHLAESIMTCLLYT
;
A
#
# COMPACT_ATOMS: atom_id res chain seq x y z
N MET A 1 -2.48 -5.91 23.18
CA MET A 1 -2.21 -7.37 23.00
C MET A 1 -1.44 -7.88 24.21
N ASN A 2 -2.01 -8.82 24.98
CA ASN A 2 -1.28 -9.50 26.05
C ASN A 2 -0.56 -10.73 25.47
N VAL A 3 0.62 -10.53 24.91
CA VAL A 3 1.46 -11.62 24.39
C VAL A 3 2.58 -11.88 25.39
N THR A 4 2.77 -13.14 25.79
CA THR A 4 3.83 -13.50 26.74
C THR A 4 5.19 -13.61 26.03
N ALA A 5 6.29 -13.38 26.78
CA ALA A 5 7.64 -13.52 26.24
C ALA A 5 7.93 -14.93 25.67
N SER A 6 7.26 -15.96 26.19
CA SER A 6 7.35 -17.35 25.68
C SER A 6 6.70 -17.50 24.32
N GLN A 7 5.56 -16.84 24.11
CA GLN A 7 4.81 -16.86 22.85
C GLN A 7 5.59 -16.14 21.76
N ILE A 8 6.15 -14.97 22.06
CA ILE A 8 7.02 -14.23 21.13
C ILE A 8 8.22 -15.07 20.70
N ARG A 9 8.86 -15.79 21.64
CA ARG A 9 9.98 -16.69 21.31
C ARG A 9 9.56 -17.85 20.42
N GLN A 10 8.39 -18.41 20.67
CA GLN A 10 7.88 -19.53 19.88
C GLN A 10 7.50 -19.10 18.46
N ASP A 11 6.90 -17.93 18.33
CA ASP A 11 6.56 -17.34 17.05
C ASP A 11 7.83 -16.99 16.25
N LEU A 12 8.82 -16.38 16.88
CA LEU A 12 10.12 -16.09 16.26
C LEU A 12 10.86 -17.37 15.81
N ASN A 13 10.78 -18.45 16.59
CA ASN A 13 11.38 -19.74 16.23
C ASN A 13 10.70 -20.42 15.03
N ASN A 14 9.41 -20.15 14.78
CA ASN A 14 8.70 -20.64 13.60
C ASN A 14 9.19 -20.00 12.30
N PHE A 15 9.76 -18.78 12.38
CA PHE A 15 10.31 -18.06 11.23
C PHE A 15 11.82 -18.28 11.02
N GLY A 16 12.51 -18.95 11.96
CA GLY A 16 13.94 -19.24 11.90
C GLY A 16 14.59 -19.18 13.30
N GLY A 17 15.62 -19.95 13.54
CA GLY A 17 16.29 -20.02 14.83
C GLY A 17 17.11 -18.75 15.16
N PHE A 18 16.46 -17.66 15.49
CA PHE A 18 17.09 -16.34 15.72
C PHE A 18 17.77 -16.19 17.06
N GLY A 19 17.59 -17.15 17.99
CA GLY A 19 18.11 -17.09 19.35
C GLY A 19 19.36 -17.94 19.57
N GLN A 20 20.42 -17.38 20.15
CA GLN A 20 21.50 -18.16 20.73
C GLN A 20 21.21 -18.40 22.23
N GLN A 21 21.28 -19.67 22.64
CA GLN A 21 21.07 -20.05 24.04
C GLN A 21 22.05 -19.28 24.95
N GLY A 22 21.51 -18.44 25.85
CA GLY A 22 22.29 -17.66 26.82
C GLY A 22 22.70 -16.25 26.39
N TYR A 23 22.55 -15.86 25.10
CA TYR A 23 22.98 -14.54 24.59
C TYR A 23 21.86 -13.66 24.04
N GLY A 24 20.59 -14.15 24.03
CA GLY A 24 19.47 -13.41 23.46
C GLY A 24 19.42 -13.43 21.93
N TYR A 25 18.89 -12.39 21.34
CA TYR A 25 18.74 -12.28 19.88
C TYR A 25 19.80 -11.33 19.30
N ASN A 26 20.37 -11.70 18.14
CA ASN A 26 21.09 -10.72 17.33
C ASN A 26 20.04 -9.80 16.68
N VAL A 27 19.93 -8.57 17.17
CA VAL A 27 18.89 -7.61 16.77
C VAL A 27 19.00 -7.25 15.30
N GLU A 28 20.22 -7.09 14.78
CA GLU A 28 20.47 -6.74 13.38
C GLU A 28 20.07 -7.89 12.44
N TYR A 29 20.43 -9.12 12.78
CA TYR A 29 20.04 -10.31 12.04
C TYR A 29 18.52 -10.49 12.05
N LEU A 30 17.88 -10.36 13.22
CA LEU A 30 16.44 -10.46 13.37
C LEU A 30 15.71 -9.37 12.55
N TYR A 31 16.20 -8.14 12.59
CA TYR A 31 15.67 -7.02 11.82
C TYR A 31 15.70 -7.31 10.32
N ASN A 32 16.85 -7.78 9.81
CA ASN A 32 17.01 -8.10 8.40
C ASN A 32 16.14 -9.27 7.94
N GLU A 33 16.02 -10.34 8.76
CA GLU A 33 15.17 -11.48 8.43
C GLU A 33 13.69 -11.12 8.49
N MET A 34 13.26 -10.33 9.47
CA MET A 34 11.89 -9.79 9.51
C MET A 34 11.62 -8.91 8.30
N GLY A 35 12.57 -8.08 7.89
CA GLY A 35 12.47 -7.27 6.68
C GLY A 35 12.24 -8.12 5.42
N LYS A 36 12.96 -9.24 5.27
CA LYS A 36 12.75 -10.18 4.16
C LYS A 36 11.38 -10.84 4.19
N ILE A 37 10.94 -11.30 5.38
CA ILE A 37 9.62 -11.93 5.56
C ILE A 37 8.48 -10.95 5.21
N LEU A 38 8.66 -9.68 5.57
CA LEU A 38 7.71 -8.61 5.27
C LEU A 38 7.85 -8.05 3.84
N GLY A 39 8.82 -8.55 3.05
CA GLY A 39 9.07 -8.07 1.69
C GLY A 39 9.65 -6.66 1.62
N LEU A 40 10.21 -6.14 2.73
CA LEU A 40 10.80 -4.80 2.82
C LEU A 40 12.21 -4.73 2.19
N ASP A 41 12.78 -5.87 1.85
CA ASP A 41 14.05 -6.01 1.10
C ASP A 41 13.87 -5.78 -0.41
N LYS A 42 12.63 -5.71 -0.88
CA LYS A 42 12.27 -5.45 -2.27
C LYS A 42 11.59 -4.10 -2.42
N THR A 43 11.78 -3.47 -3.55
CA THR A 43 11.01 -2.28 -3.90
C THR A 43 9.62 -2.71 -4.34
N ASN A 44 8.59 -2.33 -3.60
CA ASN A 44 7.20 -2.61 -3.91
C ASN A 44 6.61 -1.44 -4.70
N ASN A 45 6.34 -1.65 -5.98
CA ASN A 45 5.79 -0.61 -6.83
C ASN A 45 4.31 -0.37 -6.51
N ILE A 46 3.96 0.91 -6.39
CA ILE A 46 2.59 1.40 -6.15
C ILE A 46 2.17 2.29 -7.31
N ILE A 47 0.94 2.16 -7.74
CA ILE A 47 0.28 3.17 -8.57
C ILE A 47 -0.82 3.88 -7.77
N ILE A 48 -1.12 5.11 -8.16
CA ILE A 48 -2.22 5.89 -7.58
C ILE A 48 -3.25 6.16 -8.68
N VAL A 49 -4.51 5.79 -8.44
CA VAL A 49 -5.61 6.11 -9.35
C VAL A 49 -6.45 7.22 -8.72
N GLY A 50 -6.46 8.38 -9.40
CA GLY A 50 -6.95 9.67 -8.93
C GLY A 50 -5.79 10.61 -8.60
N ALA A 51 -5.42 11.52 -9.50
CA ALA A 51 -4.35 12.52 -9.28
C ALA A 51 -4.87 13.84 -8.70
N GLY A 52 -5.94 13.77 -7.89
CA GLY A 52 -6.46 14.90 -7.11
C GLY A 52 -5.56 15.26 -5.93
N ASN A 53 -6.05 16.13 -5.05
CA ASN A 53 -5.26 16.63 -3.90
C ASN A 53 -4.69 15.50 -3.04
N LEU A 54 -5.49 14.47 -2.72
CA LEU A 54 -5.02 13.35 -1.89
C LEU A 54 -4.02 12.48 -2.64
N GLY A 55 -4.28 12.15 -3.91
CA GLY A 55 -3.35 11.36 -4.73
C GLY A 55 -1.99 12.04 -4.88
N GLN A 56 -1.98 13.35 -5.13
CA GLN A 56 -0.73 14.14 -5.17
C GLN A 56 -0.05 14.22 -3.80
N ALA A 57 -0.80 14.34 -2.71
CA ALA A 57 -0.23 14.35 -1.35
C ALA A 57 0.45 13.03 -1.03
N LEU A 58 -0.17 11.89 -1.37
CA LEU A 58 0.43 10.57 -1.23
C LEU A 58 1.70 10.44 -2.09
N ALA A 59 1.66 10.90 -3.34
CA ALA A 59 2.83 10.84 -4.23
C ALA A 59 4.00 11.71 -3.74
N ASN A 60 3.72 12.77 -3.00
CA ASN A 60 4.74 13.64 -2.41
C ASN A 60 5.33 13.10 -1.09
N ASN A 61 4.75 12.06 -0.49
CA ASN A 61 5.23 11.53 0.79
C ASN A 61 6.55 10.78 0.59
N GLN A 62 7.59 11.22 1.31
CA GLN A 62 8.95 10.64 1.23
C GLN A 62 9.10 9.35 2.04
N ASP A 63 8.23 9.12 3.02
CA ASP A 63 8.34 7.98 3.91
C ASP A 63 8.09 6.65 3.18
N PHE A 64 7.41 6.67 2.04
CA PHE A 64 7.21 5.46 1.25
C PHE A 64 8.51 4.89 0.72
N ASP A 65 9.38 5.72 0.15
CA ASP A 65 10.68 5.28 -0.39
C ASP A 65 11.56 4.65 0.70
N SER A 66 11.56 5.24 1.90
CA SER A 66 12.34 4.73 3.04
C SER A 66 11.82 3.40 3.58
N ASN A 67 10.57 3.06 3.30
CA ASN A 67 9.92 1.81 3.71
C ASN A 67 9.81 0.78 2.57
N GLY A 68 10.56 0.96 1.48
CA GLY A 68 10.59 0.01 0.37
C GLY A 68 9.39 0.09 -0.58
N PHE A 69 8.61 1.17 -0.53
CA PHE A 69 7.50 1.42 -1.45
C PHE A 69 7.85 2.52 -2.44
N LYS A 70 7.62 2.29 -3.71
CA LYS A 70 7.88 3.26 -4.77
C LYS A 70 6.63 3.55 -5.58
N ILE A 71 6.23 4.81 -5.62
CA ILE A 71 5.14 5.24 -6.50
C ILE A 71 5.73 5.42 -7.89
N ILE A 72 5.21 4.68 -8.88
CA ILE A 72 5.74 4.64 -10.24
C ILE A 72 4.81 5.25 -11.29
N GLY A 73 3.56 5.56 -10.93
CA GLY A 73 2.60 6.21 -11.82
C GLY A 73 1.39 6.73 -11.08
N LEU A 74 0.85 7.85 -11.55
CA LEU A 74 -0.47 8.35 -11.18
C LEU A 74 -1.38 8.24 -12.41
N PHE A 75 -2.67 8.00 -12.20
CA PHE A 75 -3.66 7.89 -13.28
C PHE A 75 -4.85 8.80 -13.01
N ASP A 76 -5.30 9.51 -14.02
CA ASP A 76 -6.48 10.38 -13.91
C ASP A 76 -7.22 10.46 -15.27
N VAL A 77 -8.45 10.92 -15.22
CA VAL A 77 -9.27 11.23 -16.40
C VAL A 77 -9.24 12.72 -16.76
N ASN A 78 -8.68 13.56 -15.89
CA ASN A 78 -8.68 14.99 -16.07
C ASN A 78 -7.54 15.42 -17.03
N PRO A 79 -7.86 15.93 -18.23
CA PRO A 79 -6.84 16.28 -19.21
C PRO A 79 -5.90 17.41 -18.75
N ARG A 80 -6.26 18.16 -17.70
CA ARG A 80 -5.38 19.19 -17.12
C ARG A 80 -4.29 18.63 -16.24
N LEU A 81 -4.46 17.40 -15.75
CA LEU A 81 -3.50 16.71 -14.88
C LEU A 81 -2.62 15.76 -15.68
N ILE A 82 -3.15 15.18 -16.76
CA ILE A 82 -2.42 14.24 -17.62
C ILE A 82 -1.18 14.91 -18.22
N GLY A 83 -0.04 14.22 -18.13
CA GLY A 83 1.27 14.72 -18.55
C GLY A 83 1.98 15.61 -17.50
N MET A 84 1.33 15.95 -16.40
CA MET A 84 2.02 16.59 -15.26
C MET A 84 2.90 15.59 -14.54
N THR A 85 3.86 16.11 -13.79
CA THR A 85 4.70 15.30 -12.90
C THR A 85 4.53 15.73 -11.45
N VAL A 86 4.37 14.75 -10.56
CA VAL A 86 4.35 14.96 -9.11
C VAL A 86 5.57 14.24 -8.54
N ARG A 87 6.52 15.01 -8.02
CA ARG A 87 7.80 14.48 -7.48
C ARG A 87 8.54 13.55 -8.49
N GLY A 88 8.49 13.90 -9.76
CA GLY A 88 9.15 13.12 -10.83
C GLY A 88 8.35 11.90 -11.31
N VAL A 89 7.16 11.65 -10.75
CA VAL A 89 6.23 10.61 -11.19
C VAL A 89 5.20 11.23 -12.13
N GLU A 90 5.02 10.66 -13.30
CA GLU A 90 4.10 11.16 -14.33
C GLU A 90 2.65 10.81 -14.01
N VAL A 91 1.74 11.71 -14.41
CA VAL A 91 0.28 11.48 -14.41
C VAL A 91 -0.13 11.03 -15.80
N TYR A 92 -0.56 9.78 -15.89
CA TYR A 92 -1.03 9.14 -17.13
C TYR A 92 -2.55 9.27 -17.29
N ASP A 93 -3.00 9.16 -18.52
CA ASP A 93 -4.41 8.92 -18.79
C ASP A 93 -4.83 7.56 -18.24
N ILE A 94 -6.03 7.46 -17.64
CA ILE A 94 -6.56 6.19 -17.10
C ILE A 94 -6.64 5.10 -18.19
N ASP A 95 -6.83 5.47 -19.46
CA ASP A 95 -6.87 4.53 -20.57
C ASP A 95 -5.52 3.83 -20.81
N MET A 96 -4.42 4.39 -20.30
CA MET A 96 -3.09 3.77 -20.37
C MET A 96 -2.86 2.71 -19.29
N LEU A 97 -3.78 2.55 -18.33
CA LEU A 97 -3.63 1.68 -17.16
C LEU A 97 -3.29 0.23 -17.53
N GLU A 98 -4.02 -0.35 -18.48
CA GLU A 98 -3.79 -1.74 -18.91
C GLU A 98 -2.40 -1.92 -19.54
N THR A 99 -1.98 -1.00 -20.39
CA THR A 99 -0.66 -1.04 -21.03
C THR A 99 0.43 -0.90 -19.99
N PHE A 100 0.28 0.04 -19.07
CA PHE A 100 1.24 0.28 -17.99
C PHE A 100 1.42 -0.95 -17.07
N LEU A 101 0.32 -1.60 -16.70
CA LEU A 101 0.36 -2.81 -15.86
C LEU A 101 0.97 -4.03 -16.56
N LYS A 102 0.95 -4.06 -17.90
CA LYS A 102 1.66 -5.09 -18.68
C LYS A 102 3.19 -4.87 -18.72
N GLU A 103 3.61 -3.62 -18.63
CA GLU A 103 5.03 -3.23 -18.74
C GLU A 103 5.72 -3.13 -17.38
N HIS A 104 4.93 -2.98 -16.30
CA HIS A 104 5.46 -2.75 -14.95
C HIS A 104 4.85 -3.73 -13.97
N GLU A 105 5.68 -4.32 -13.13
CA GLU A 105 5.20 -5.08 -11.98
C GLU A 105 4.69 -4.12 -10.91
N VAL A 106 3.39 -4.16 -10.62
CA VAL A 106 2.72 -3.32 -9.64
C VAL A 106 2.13 -4.20 -8.53
N MET A 107 2.51 -3.91 -7.29
CA MET A 107 2.05 -4.67 -6.13
C MET A 107 0.76 -4.12 -5.55
N ILE A 108 0.62 -2.79 -5.49
CA ILE A 108 -0.48 -2.11 -4.81
C ILE A 108 -1.05 -1.02 -5.71
N ALA A 109 -2.37 -0.92 -5.77
CA ALA A 109 -3.04 0.23 -6.34
C ALA A 109 -3.76 1.04 -5.25
N ALA A 110 -3.36 2.31 -5.08
CA ALA A 110 -4.03 3.25 -4.19
C ALA A 110 -5.17 3.95 -4.94
N LEU A 111 -6.37 3.94 -4.36
CA LEU A 111 -7.58 4.54 -4.93
C LEU A 111 -7.91 5.83 -4.18
N THR A 112 -7.76 6.98 -4.84
CA THR A 112 -8.10 8.30 -4.30
C THR A 112 -9.22 8.94 -5.14
N LEU A 113 -10.25 8.14 -5.39
CA LEU A 113 -11.36 8.43 -6.30
C LEU A 113 -12.63 8.84 -5.55
N PRO A 114 -13.56 9.56 -6.20
CA PRO A 114 -14.90 9.74 -5.68
C PRO A 114 -15.63 8.38 -5.57
N LYS A 115 -16.53 8.27 -4.56
CA LYS A 115 -17.35 7.08 -4.31
C LYS A 115 -17.95 6.47 -5.57
N SER A 116 -18.48 7.31 -6.47
CA SER A 116 -19.17 6.87 -7.68
C SER A 116 -18.28 6.17 -8.72
N LYS A 117 -16.94 6.24 -8.57
CA LYS A 117 -15.98 5.67 -9.54
C LYS A 117 -15.15 4.54 -8.94
N ALA A 118 -15.01 4.52 -7.61
CA ALA A 118 -14.07 3.64 -6.92
C ALA A 118 -14.33 2.15 -7.18
N THR A 119 -15.55 1.69 -7.06
CA THR A 119 -15.88 0.26 -7.26
C THR A 119 -15.56 -0.22 -8.66
N LYS A 120 -15.97 0.54 -9.68
CA LYS A 120 -15.72 0.16 -11.08
C LYS A 120 -14.24 0.11 -11.41
N VAL A 121 -13.46 1.07 -10.90
CA VAL A 121 -12.01 1.10 -11.13
C VAL A 121 -11.31 0.01 -10.35
N ALA A 122 -11.77 -0.29 -9.13
CA ALA A 122 -11.24 -1.40 -8.34
C ALA A 122 -11.45 -2.75 -9.04
N GLU A 123 -12.64 -3.01 -9.58
CA GLU A 123 -12.96 -4.21 -10.37
C GLU A 123 -12.02 -4.31 -11.58
N GLN A 124 -11.86 -3.23 -12.34
CA GLN A 124 -10.94 -3.19 -13.48
C GLN A 124 -9.49 -3.51 -13.08
N LEU A 125 -9.00 -2.97 -11.98
CA LEU A 125 -7.64 -3.24 -11.49
C LEU A 125 -7.46 -4.70 -11.10
N VAL A 126 -8.45 -5.30 -10.44
CA VAL A 126 -8.44 -6.71 -10.07
C VAL A 126 -8.45 -7.60 -11.32
N ASP A 127 -9.27 -7.29 -12.31
CA ASP A 127 -9.31 -7.99 -13.60
C ASP A 127 -7.97 -7.91 -14.35
N LEU A 128 -7.24 -6.80 -14.18
CA LEU A 128 -5.89 -6.60 -14.72
C LEU A 128 -4.77 -7.25 -13.85
N GLY A 129 -5.14 -7.94 -12.77
CA GLY A 129 -4.22 -8.75 -11.97
C GLY A 129 -3.69 -8.09 -10.71
N ILE A 130 -4.15 -6.90 -10.32
CA ILE A 130 -3.82 -6.27 -9.04
C ILE A 130 -4.47 -7.07 -7.91
N LYS A 131 -3.67 -7.40 -6.89
CA LYS A 131 -4.11 -8.20 -5.73
C LYS A 131 -4.17 -7.42 -4.42
N ALA A 132 -3.68 -6.19 -4.39
CA ALA A 132 -3.70 -5.35 -3.21
C ALA A 132 -4.25 -3.95 -3.57
N LEU A 133 -5.33 -3.56 -2.91
CA LEU A 133 -6.00 -2.26 -3.07
C LEU A 133 -5.92 -1.48 -1.77
N TRP A 134 -5.39 -0.27 -1.84
CA TRP A 134 -5.35 0.69 -0.74
C TRP A 134 -6.39 1.78 -1.00
N ASN A 135 -7.58 1.59 -0.42
CA ASN A 135 -8.76 2.38 -0.77
C ASN A 135 -8.96 3.58 0.16
N PHE A 136 -8.86 4.77 -0.39
CA PHE A 136 -9.19 6.04 0.29
C PHE A 136 -10.52 6.64 -0.17
N ALA A 137 -11.22 6.00 -1.11
CA ALA A 137 -12.55 6.44 -1.49
C ALA A 137 -13.54 6.23 -0.33
N PRO A 138 -14.54 7.11 -0.16
CA PRO A 138 -15.52 7.01 0.92
C PRO A 138 -16.58 5.92 0.63
N VAL A 139 -16.11 4.71 0.38
CA VAL A 139 -16.93 3.50 0.15
C VAL A 139 -16.08 2.27 0.47
N ASP A 140 -16.67 1.30 1.17
CA ASP A 140 -16.03 0.03 1.41
C ASP A 140 -16.02 -0.81 0.14
N LEU A 141 -14.85 -1.28 -0.19
CA LEU A 141 -14.64 -2.24 -1.26
C LEU A 141 -14.53 -3.64 -0.64
N HIS A 142 -15.27 -4.58 -1.21
CA HIS A 142 -15.28 -5.96 -0.78
C HIS A 142 -14.97 -6.86 -1.98
N PHE A 143 -13.92 -7.68 -1.84
CA PHE A 143 -13.49 -8.64 -2.84
C PHE A 143 -13.30 -10.02 -2.18
N PRO A 144 -13.17 -11.11 -2.93
CA PRO A 144 -12.79 -12.41 -2.40
C PRO A 144 -11.43 -12.36 -1.65
N GLU A 145 -11.18 -13.34 -0.79
CA GLU A 145 -10.00 -13.38 0.11
C GLU A 145 -8.65 -13.31 -0.61
N GLU A 146 -8.59 -13.63 -1.90
CA GLU A 146 -7.38 -13.53 -2.72
C GLU A 146 -6.98 -12.08 -3.01
N ILE A 147 -7.90 -11.12 -2.83
CA ILE A 147 -7.66 -9.69 -3.05
C ILE A 147 -7.63 -8.98 -1.72
N LEU A 148 -6.47 -8.49 -1.35
CA LEU A 148 -6.30 -7.68 -0.14
C LEU A 148 -6.87 -6.29 -0.36
N VAL A 149 -7.79 -5.87 0.50
CA VAL A 149 -8.33 -4.50 0.49
C VAL A 149 -8.16 -3.87 1.85
N GLU A 150 -7.43 -2.76 1.89
CA GLU A 150 -7.36 -1.89 3.06
C GLU A 150 -8.22 -0.65 2.81
N ASN A 151 -9.38 -0.56 3.50
CA ASN A 151 -10.29 0.58 3.42
C ASN A 151 -9.88 1.63 4.47
N VAL A 152 -9.44 2.80 4.02
CA VAL A 152 -8.97 3.89 4.89
C VAL A 152 -10.05 4.96 5.05
N HIS A 153 -10.64 5.02 6.23
CA HIS A 153 -11.71 5.97 6.57
C HIS A 153 -11.14 7.20 7.29
N LEU A 154 -10.68 8.19 6.54
CA LEU A 154 -10.09 9.42 7.11
C LEU A 154 -11.06 10.17 8.03
N ALA A 155 -12.35 10.22 7.69
CA ALA A 155 -13.36 10.88 8.51
C ALA A 155 -13.62 10.15 9.82
N GLU A 156 -13.64 8.83 9.83
CA GLU A 156 -13.84 8.01 11.02
C GLU A 156 -12.65 8.12 11.99
N SER A 157 -11.44 8.22 11.45
CA SER A 157 -10.24 8.46 12.26
C SER A 157 -10.33 9.76 13.07
N ILE A 158 -10.91 10.83 12.51
CA ILE A 158 -11.15 12.09 13.22
C ILE A 158 -12.24 11.92 14.28
N MET A 159 -13.30 11.14 14.00
CA MET A 159 -14.37 10.86 14.95
C MET A 159 -13.84 10.16 16.21
N THR A 160 -12.87 9.28 16.08
CA THR A 160 -12.20 8.63 17.20
C THR A 160 -11.57 9.65 18.16
N CYS A 161 -10.97 10.73 17.62
CA CYS A 161 -10.41 11.81 18.44
C CYS A 161 -11.47 12.53 19.26
N LEU A 162 -12.69 12.69 18.74
CA LEU A 162 -13.79 13.33 19.47
C LEU A 162 -14.35 12.46 20.59
N LEU A 163 -14.34 11.14 20.45
CA LEU A 163 -14.88 10.21 21.44
C LEU A 163 -13.97 10.04 22.68
N TYR A 164 -12.69 10.38 22.55
CA TYR A 164 -11.68 10.26 23.61
C TYR A 164 -11.21 11.61 24.17
N THR A 165 -11.85 12.71 23.77
CA THR A 165 -11.62 14.04 24.35
C THR A 165 -12.70 14.40 25.36
#